data_c72c6eb5328ca2a8daa2990f175111c5
#
_entry.id   c72c6eb5328ca2a8daa2990f175111c5
#
_cell.length_a   1.000
_cell.length_b   1.000
_cell.length_c   1.000
_cell.angle_alpha   90.00
_cell.angle_beta   90.00
_cell.angle_gamma   90.00
#
_symmetry.space_group_name_H-M   'P 1'
#
loop_
_entity.id
_entity.type
_entity.pdbx_description
1 polymer ?
#
loop_
_entity_poly.entity_id
_entity_poly.type
_entity_poly.pdbx_seq_one_letter_code
_entity_poly.pdbx_strand_id
1 'polypeptide(L)'
;QPDAVVFAGDIYDRSVPPVEAVALFDDFMTQLRAALPNGEIMLISGNHDSAQRLDVFRSELSDRGIHMIGNPPMQKGETIERVTLTDDFGAVNFYLLPFVRPGMVRLVTGTKENGDNLSYPEAFSRLLALSPLNPDERNVLVSHQFFLPDGGDAENIERAENEVKQVGNLDAIPASLIADFDYGALGH
;
A
#
# COMPACT_ATOMS: atom_id res chain seq x y z
N GLN A 1 -9.37 -6.45 -22.05
CA GLN A 1 -8.10 -5.92 -21.49
C GLN A 1 -8.48 -5.11 -20.27
N PRO A 2 -7.81 -5.27 -19.11
CA PRO A 2 -8.10 -4.45 -17.95
C PRO A 2 -7.60 -3.01 -18.15
N ASP A 3 -8.20 -2.05 -17.46
CA ASP A 3 -7.76 -0.65 -17.44
C ASP A 3 -6.64 -0.42 -16.45
N ALA A 4 -6.57 -1.27 -15.42
CA ALA A 4 -5.51 -1.24 -14.41
C ALA A 4 -5.10 -2.63 -13.95
N VAL A 5 -3.83 -2.74 -13.51
CA VAL A 5 -3.30 -3.90 -12.77
C VAL A 5 -2.68 -3.39 -11.48
N VAL A 6 -3.02 -4.04 -10.37
CA VAL A 6 -2.59 -3.63 -9.02
C VAL A 6 -1.78 -4.74 -8.36
N PHE A 7 -0.65 -4.37 -7.73
CA PHE A 7 0.17 -5.25 -6.90
C PHE A 7 0.19 -4.68 -5.47
N ALA A 8 -0.43 -5.41 -4.56
CA ALA A 8 -0.65 -4.97 -3.18
C ALA A 8 0.50 -5.38 -2.24
N GLY A 9 1.75 -5.13 -2.64
CA GLY A 9 2.94 -5.33 -1.83
C GLY A 9 3.58 -6.71 -1.97
N ASP A 10 4.69 -6.89 -1.24
CA ASP A 10 5.56 -8.08 -1.22
C ASP A 10 5.95 -8.55 -2.63
N ILE A 11 6.50 -7.59 -3.39
CA ILE A 11 7.05 -7.85 -4.74
C ILE A 11 8.20 -8.86 -4.66
N TYR A 12 8.96 -8.79 -3.56
CA TYR A 12 10.04 -9.72 -3.27
C TYR A 12 9.88 -10.32 -1.88
N ASP A 13 10.32 -11.56 -1.70
CA ASP A 13 10.36 -12.27 -0.42
C ASP A 13 11.29 -11.62 0.62
N ARG A 14 12.21 -10.76 0.19
CA ARG A 14 13.20 -10.10 1.06
C ARG A 14 13.67 -8.77 0.50
N SER A 15 14.08 -7.86 1.38
CA SER A 15 14.52 -6.50 1.03
C SER A 15 15.78 -6.42 0.15
N VAL A 16 16.58 -7.50 0.11
CA VAL A 16 17.70 -7.68 -0.81
C VAL A 16 17.46 -8.97 -1.60
N PRO A 17 16.66 -8.90 -2.67
CA PRO A 17 16.37 -10.06 -3.48
C PRO A 17 17.61 -10.53 -4.26
N PRO A 18 17.69 -11.82 -4.63
CA PRO A 18 18.71 -12.31 -5.54
C PRO A 18 18.58 -11.66 -6.92
N VAL A 19 19.69 -11.60 -7.65
CA VAL A 19 19.74 -10.93 -8.98
C VAL A 19 18.77 -11.57 -9.96
N GLU A 20 18.58 -12.86 -9.87
CA GLU A 20 17.66 -13.63 -10.70
C GLU A 20 16.19 -13.20 -10.48
N ALA A 21 15.80 -12.93 -9.24
CA ALA A 21 14.46 -12.44 -8.92
C ALA A 21 14.25 -11.03 -9.46
N VAL A 22 15.28 -10.17 -9.38
CA VAL A 22 15.22 -8.82 -9.95
C VAL A 22 15.07 -8.88 -11.47
N ALA A 23 15.86 -9.73 -12.14
CA ALA A 23 15.78 -9.92 -13.59
C ALA A 23 14.41 -10.48 -14.03
N LEU A 24 13.87 -11.43 -13.26
CA LEU A 24 12.54 -11.98 -13.54
C LEU A 24 11.44 -10.92 -13.41
N PHE A 25 11.53 -10.08 -12.40
CA PHE A 25 10.55 -9.00 -12.20
C PHE A 25 10.65 -7.94 -13.30
N ASP A 26 11.86 -7.57 -13.74
CA ASP A 26 12.08 -6.65 -14.85
C ASP A 26 11.48 -7.18 -16.17
N ASP A 27 11.74 -8.46 -16.48
CA ASP A 27 11.19 -9.13 -17.65
C ASP A 27 9.66 -9.21 -17.59
N PHE A 28 9.11 -9.58 -16.42
CA PHE A 28 7.68 -9.61 -16.18
C PHE A 28 7.04 -8.22 -16.39
N MET A 29 7.59 -7.15 -15.84
CA MET A 29 7.07 -5.79 -15.99
C MET A 29 7.14 -5.31 -17.44
N THR A 30 8.20 -5.67 -18.15
CA THR A 30 8.34 -5.39 -19.57
C THR A 30 7.23 -6.06 -20.39
N GLN A 31 6.98 -7.35 -20.14
CA GLN A 31 5.91 -8.09 -20.80
C GLN A 31 4.52 -7.57 -20.43
N LEU A 32 4.30 -7.25 -19.15
CA LEU A 32 3.04 -6.69 -18.69
C LEU A 32 2.75 -5.34 -19.34
N ARG A 33 3.74 -4.45 -19.43
CA ARG A 33 3.57 -3.16 -20.12
C ARG A 33 3.27 -3.35 -21.62
N ALA A 34 3.91 -4.32 -22.26
CA ALA A 34 3.62 -4.64 -23.67
C ALA A 34 2.19 -5.19 -23.86
N ALA A 35 1.71 -6.00 -22.91
CA ALA A 35 0.36 -6.55 -22.92
C ALA A 35 -0.72 -5.52 -22.57
N LEU A 36 -0.35 -4.49 -21.82
CA LEU A 36 -1.25 -3.43 -21.32
C LEU A 36 -0.77 -2.03 -21.75
N PRO A 37 -0.74 -1.73 -23.06
CA PRO A 37 -0.09 -0.52 -23.57
C PRO A 37 -0.71 0.80 -23.08
N ASN A 38 -2.00 0.81 -22.77
CA ASN A 38 -2.76 1.99 -22.38
C ASN A 38 -3.34 1.92 -20.94
N GLY A 39 -3.14 0.81 -20.24
CA GLY A 39 -3.64 0.69 -18.88
C GLY A 39 -2.63 1.15 -17.84
N GLU A 40 -3.07 1.36 -16.63
CA GLU A 40 -2.23 1.77 -15.50
C GLU A 40 -1.72 0.54 -14.74
N ILE A 41 -0.46 0.57 -14.33
CA ILE A 41 0.16 -0.47 -13.51
C ILE A 41 0.54 0.19 -12.17
N MET A 42 -0.04 -0.30 -11.09
CA MET A 42 0.13 0.27 -9.75
C MET A 42 0.76 -0.77 -8.82
N LEU A 43 1.86 -0.39 -8.16
CA LEU A 43 2.57 -1.26 -7.22
C LEU A 43 2.84 -0.50 -5.93
N ILE A 44 2.67 -1.17 -4.80
CA ILE A 44 3.12 -0.67 -3.50
C ILE A 44 4.15 -1.63 -2.90
N SER A 45 4.98 -1.15 -1.97
CA SER A 45 5.83 -2.05 -1.19
C SER A 45 5.05 -2.75 -0.09
N GLY A 46 5.43 -4.00 0.18
CA GLY A 46 5.06 -4.73 1.38
C GLY A 46 6.10 -4.61 2.49
N ASN A 47 5.94 -5.43 3.53
CA ASN A 47 6.86 -5.44 4.68
C ASN A 47 8.19 -6.16 4.40
N HIS A 48 8.25 -7.03 3.38
CA HIS A 48 9.46 -7.73 2.94
C HIS A 48 10.27 -6.89 1.94
N ASP A 49 9.65 -5.97 1.23
CA ASP A 49 10.30 -5.16 0.21
C ASP A 49 11.27 -4.11 0.78
N SER A 50 12.18 -3.66 -0.06
CA SER A 50 12.93 -2.43 0.18
C SER A 50 12.21 -1.25 -0.47
N ALA A 51 11.49 -0.46 0.34
CA ALA A 51 10.74 0.70 -0.10
C ALA A 51 11.58 1.66 -0.96
N GLN A 52 12.82 1.95 -0.54
CA GLN A 52 13.73 2.85 -1.24
C GLN A 52 14.16 2.32 -2.62
N ARG A 53 14.27 1.00 -2.77
CA ARG A 53 14.62 0.38 -4.07
C ARG A 53 13.45 0.40 -5.03
N LEU A 54 12.21 0.27 -4.53
CA LEU A 54 11.02 0.37 -5.36
C LEU A 54 10.72 1.82 -5.77
N ASP A 55 11.13 2.82 -5.00
CA ASP A 55 10.99 4.23 -5.37
C ASP A 55 11.99 4.72 -6.45
N VAL A 56 12.94 3.87 -6.87
CA VAL A 56 13.90 4.24 -7.92
C VAL A 56 13.16 4.49 -9.24
N PHE A 57 13.42 5.64 -9.84
CA PHE A 57 12.77 6.10 -11.08
C PHE A 57 11.24 6.29 -11.01
N ARG A 58 10.66 6.42 -9.80
CA ARG A 58 9.22 6.59 -9.59
C ARG A 58 8.60 7.63 -10.52
N SER A 59 9.16 8.84 -10.61
CA SER A 59 8.62 9.92 -11.44
C SER A 59 8.65 9.55 -12.93
N GLU A 60 9.77 9.02 -13.42
CA GLU A 60 9.93 8.62 -14.81
C GLU A 60 8.99 7.46 -15.23
N LEU A 61 8.74 6.54 -14.29
CA LEU A 61 7.82 5.43 -14.50
C LEU A 61 6.36 5.89 -14.49
N SER A 62 6.02 6.82 -13.60
CA SER A 62 4.67 7.39 -13.49
C SER A 62 4.24 8.05 -14.80
N ASP A 63 5.14 8.78 -15.48
CA ASP A 63 4.88 9.40 -16.78
C ASP A 63 4.57 8.35 -17.89
N ARG A 64 4.84 7.09 -17.60
CA ARG A 64 4.57 5.94 -18.48
C ARG A 64 3.42 5.05 -18.00
N GLY A 65 2.62 5.52 -17.05
CA GLY A 65 1.52 4.76 -16.46
C GLY A 65 1.96 3.58 -15.58
N ILE A 66 3.15 3.69 -14.94
CA ILE A 66 3.64 2.71 -13.97
C ILE A 66 3.89 3.43 -12.65
N HIS A 67 3.00 3.26 -11.69
CA HIS A 67 3.05 3.90 -10.38
C HIS A 67 3.66 2.93 -9.36
N MET A 68 4.93 3.11 -9.05
CA MET A 68 5.65 2.31 -8.03
C MET A 68 5.81 3.16 -6.78
N ILE A 69 5.10 2.80 -5.71
CA ILE A 69 5.10 3.54 -4.46
C ILE A 69 5.76 2.69 -3.39
N GLY A 70 7.02 3.00 -3.08
CA GLY A 70 7.79 2.28 -2.06
C GLY A 70 7.54 2.82 -0.66
N ASN A 71 7.53 4.14 -0.47
CA ASN A 71 7.38 4.75 0.85
C ASN A 71 5.97 5.31 1.08
N PRO A 72 5.39 5.09 2.28
CA PRO A 72 4.20 5.83 2.70
C PRO A 72 4.53 7.32 2.91
N PRO A 73 3.54 8.19 3.16
CA PRO A 73 3.79 9.57 3.56
C PRO A 73 4.67 9.63 4.81
N MET A 74 5.86 10.23 4.71
CA MET A 74 6.84 10.33 5.80
C MET A 74 7.21 11.77 6.14
N GLN A 75 6.93 12.72 5.27
CA GLN A 75 7.27 14.12 5.46
C GLN A 75 6.01 14.97 5.66
N LYS A 76 6.14 16.04 6.44
CA LYS A 76 5.02 16.95 6.71
C LYS A 76 4.46 17.54 5.41
N GLY A 77 3.17 17.38 5.21
CA GLY A 77 2.43 17.83 4.03
C GLY A 77 2.27 16.77 2.94
N GLU A 78 2.91 15.61 3.09
CA GLU A 78 2.64 14.47 2.22
C GLU A 78 1.28 13.83 2.57
N THR A 79 0.64 13.29 1.54
CA THR A 79 -0.63 12.54 1.60
C THR A 79 -0.45 11.18 0.93
N ILE A 80 -1.43 10.30 1.07
CA ILE A 80 -1.45 9.02 0.34
C ILE A 80 -1.48 9.33 -1.15
N GLU A 81 -0.61 8.67 -1.91
CA GLU A 81 -0.58 8.80 -3.38
C GLU A 81 -1.90 8.34 -3.97
N ARG A 82 -2.45 9.14 -4.91
CA ARG A 82 -3.72 8.85 -5.56
C ARG A 82 -3.56 8.84 -7.07
N VAL A 83 -3.97 7.74 -7.69
CA VAL A 83 -4.12 7.61 -9.15
C VAL A 83 -5.60 7.58 -9.47
N THR A 84 -6.06 8.45 -10.36
CA THR A 84 -7.47 8.52 -10.76
C THR A 84 -7.62 8.07 -12.21
N LEU A 85 -8.45 7.07 -12.42
CA LEU A 85 -8.93 6.64 -13.73
C LEU A 85 -10.37 7.12 -13.94
N THR A 86 -10.80 7.20 -15.18
CA THR A 86 -12.17 7.61 -15.52
C THR A 86 -12.75 6.66 -16.55
N ASP A 87 -13.97 6.19 -16.32
CA ASP A 87 -14.76 5.41 -17.26
C ASP A 87 -16.13 6.07 -17.50
N ASP A 88 -17.02 5.34 -18.19
CA ASP A 88 -18.39 5.82 -18.51
C ASP A 88 -19.26 6.08 -17.26
N PHE A 89 -18.84 5.58 -16.09
CA PHE A 89 -19.53 5.73 -14.81
C PHE A 89 -18.88 6.77 -13.88
N GLY A 90 -17.84 7.47 -14.34
CA GLY A 90 -17.14 8.51 -13.59
C GLY A 90 -15.75 8.10 -13.09
N ALA A 91 -15.25 8.81 -12.08
CA ALA A 91 -13.91 8.60 -11.55
C ALA A 91 -13.79 7.34 -10.67
N VAL A 92 -12.62 6.72 -10.73
CA VAL A 92 -12.16 5.66 -9.82
C VAL A 92 -10.82 6.11 -9.25
N ASN A 93 -10.77 6.37 -7.97
CA ASN A 93 -9.58 6.82 -7.26
C ASN A 93 -8.89 5.64 -6.60
N PHE A 94 -7.64 5.37 -6.95
CA PHE A 94 -6.80 4.39 -6.30
C PHE A 94 -5.87 5.09 -5.31
N TYR A 95 -6.04 4.79 -4.02
CA TYR A 95 -5.19 5.28 -2.93
C TYR A 95 -4.11 4.24 -2.65
N LEU A 96 -2.87 4.56 -2.99
CA LEU A 96 -1.73 3.64 -2.93
C LEU A 96 -0.98 3.83 -1.61
N LEU A 97 -1.25 2.99 -0.62
CA LEU A 97 -0.66 3.06 0.71
C LEU A 97 0.24 1.84 0.96
N PRO A 98 1.57 1.97 0.80
CA PRO A 98 2.54 0.95 1.14
C PRO A 98 2.47 0.50 2.59
N PHE A 99 3.23 -0.54 2.93
CA PHE A 99 3.36 -1.01 4.30
C PHE A 99 3.79 0.11 5.26
N VAL A 100 3.04 0.28 6.36
CA VAL A 100 3.26 1.32 7.36
C VAL A 100 3.67 0.72 8.69
N ARG A 101 4.77 1.23 9.27
CA ARG A 101 5.04 1.14 10.70
C ARG A 101 4.84 2.52 11.33
N PRO A 102 4.19 2.63 12.50
CA PRO A 102 3.89 3.93 13.12
C PRO A 102 5.09 4.86 13.25
N GLY A 103 6.29 4.30 13.52
CA GLY A 103 7.52 5.08 13.62
C GLY A 103 7.97 5.73 12.31
N MET A 104 7.62 5.15 11.15
CA MET A 104 7.99 5.70 9.84
C MET A 104 7.20 6.98 9.51
N VAL A 105 5.95 7.02 9.94
CA VAL A 105 5.00 8.09 9.59
C VAL A 105 4.81 9.13 10.70
N ARG A 106 5.59 9.06 11.79
CA ARG A 106 5.45 9.93 12.97
C ARG A 106 5.51 11.44 12.67
N LEU A 107 6.20 11.87 11.63
CA LEU A 107 6.27 13.28 11.24
C LEU A 107 4.97 13.76 10.59
N VAL A 108 4.21 12.86 10.05
CA VAL A 108 2.93 13.11 9.34
C VAL A 108 1.77 12.92 10.30
N THR A 109 1.76 11.80 11.03
CA THR A 109 0.65 11.40 11.91
C THR A 109 0.77 11.94 13.34
N GLY A 110 1.96 12.39 13.74
CA GLY A 110 2.26 12.76 15.12
C GLY A 110 2.60 11.55 16.01
N THR A 111 2.69 11.83 17.31
CA THR A 111 3.02 10.88 18.37
C THR A 111 1.98 10.96 19.48
N LYS A 112 2.09 10.07 20.48
CA LYS A 112 1.38 10.18 21.76
C LYS A 112 1.93 11.37 22.58
N GLU A 113 1.21 11.78 23.62
CA GLU A 113 1.62 12.89 24.50
C GLU A 113 2.97 12.68 25.18
N ASN A 114 3.32 11.43 25.48
CA ASN A 114 4.60 11.03 26.06
C ASN A 114 5.74 10.92 25.04
N GLY A 115 5.48 11.21 23.75
CA GLY A 115 6.43 11.13 22.66
C GLY A 115 6.58 9.73 22.00
N ASP A 116 5.88 8.72 22.52
CA ASP A 116 5.87 7.39 21.93
C ASP A 116 5.14 7.37 20.58
N ASN A 117 5.43 6.35 19.77
CA ASN A 117 4.70 6.12 18.53
C ASN A 117 3.22 5.80 18.82
N LEU A 118 2.36 6.19 17.90
CA LEU A 118 0.96 5.74 17.87
C LEU A 118 0.90 4.22 17.71
N SER A 119 -0.25 3.63 18.01
CA SER A 119 -0.56 2.25 17.61
C SER A 119 -0.73 2.18 16.07
N TYR A 120 -0.70 0.97 15.52
CA TYR A 120 -0.93 0.78 14.08
C TYR A 120 -2.30 1.31 13.63
N PRO A 121 -3.42 1.00 14.30
CA PRO A 121 -4.73 1.56 13.95
C PRO A 121 -4.78 3.08 14.02
N GLU A 122 -4.19 3.70 15.07
CA GLU A 122 -4.16 5.16 15.22
C GLU A 122 -3.37 5.84 14.10
N ALA A 123 -2.16 5.32 13.80
CA ALA A 123 -1.31 5.86 12.74
C ALA A 123 -1.99 5.73 11.37
N PHE A 124 -2.58 4.56 11.10
CA PHE A 124 -3.31 4.28 9.86
C PHE A 124 -4.53 5.19 9.69
N SER A 125 -5.36 5.33 10.73
CA SER A 125 -6.52 6.23 10.72
C SER A 125 -6.12 7.69 10.45
N ARG A 126 -5.02 8.16 11.04
CA ARG A 126 -4.52 9.52 10.78
C ARG A 126 -4.00 9.70 9.37
N LEU A 127 -3.37 8.69 8.77
CA LEU A 127 -2.97 8.73 7.35
C LEU A 127 -4.18 8.84 6.42
N LEU A 128 -5.22 8.04 6.67
CA LEU A 128 -6.47 8.14 5.90
C LEU A 128 -7.10 9.52 6.01
N ALA A 129 -7.13 10.10 7.20
CA ALA A 129 -7.70 11.43 7.44
C ALA A 129 -6.97 12.56 6.69
N LEU A 130 -5.70 12.37 6.31
CA LEU A 130 -4.93 13.31 5.48
C LEU A 130 -5.25 13.24 3.98
N SER A 131 -5.98 12.21 3.57
CA SER A 131 -6.33 11.94 2.17
C SER A 131 -7.84 11.70 2.07
N PRO A 132 -8.67 12.74 2.28
CA PRO A 132 -10.12 12.59 2.33
C PRO A 132 -10.67 12.03 1.03
N LEU A 133 -11.62 11.11 1.16
CA LEU A 133 -12.33 10.50 0.04
C LEU A 133 -13.37 11.47 -0.52
N ASN A 134 -13.61 11.40 -1.83
CA ASN A 134 -14.80 11.97 -2.42
C ASN A 134 -15.91 10.89 -2.38
N PRO A 135 -16.97 11.06 -1.58
CA PRO A 135 -18.02 10.03 -1.45
C PRO A 135 -18.89 9.88 -2.72
N ASP A 136 -18.83 10.83 -3.64
CA ASP A 136 -19.55 10.78 -4.91
C ASP A 136 -18.77 10.03 -6.00
N GLU A 137 -17.56 9.59 -5.71
CA GLU A 137 -16.66 8.85 -6.62
C GLU A 137 -16.33 7.47 -6.05
N ARG A 138 -15.90 6.58 -6.91
CA ARG A 138 -15.45 5.25 -6.47
C ARG A 138 -14.04 5.32 -5.93
N ASN A 139 -13.82 4.78 -4.73
CA ASN A 139 -12.57 4.85 -4.00
C ASN A 139 -12.05 3.45 -3.71
N VAL A 140 -10.86 3.15 -4.19
CA VAL A 140 -10.16 1.88 -4.02
C VAL A 140 -8.94 2.09 -3.14
N LEU A 141 -8.84 1.35 -2.04
CA LEU A 141 -7.62 1.31 -1.24
C LEU A 141 -6.72 0.18 -1.74
N VAL A 142 -5.47 0.49 -2.04
CA VAL A 142 -4.40 -0.50 -2.24
C VAL A 142 -3.48 -0.41 -1.04
N SER A 143 -3.42 -1.47 -0.22
CA SER A 143 -2.63 -1.44 1.02
C SER A 143 -2.02 -2.81 1.33
N HIS A 144 -0.91 -2.77 2.08
CA HIS A 144 -0.23 -3.97 2.55
C HIS A 144 -0.10 -3.90 4.07
N GLN A 145 -1.19 -4.29 4.75
CA GLN A 145 -1.30 -4.28 6.21
C GLN A 145 -2.10 -5.49 6.68
N PHE A 146 -1.87 -5.88 7.92
CA PHE A 146 -2.62 -6.96 8.54
C PHE A 146 -4.02 -6.47 8.99
N PHE A 147 -5.01 -6.66 8.12
CA PHE A 147 -6.39 -6.30 8.42
C PHE A 147 -7.14 -7.45 9.07
N LEU A 148 -7.90 -7.13 10.10
CA LEU A 148 -8.79 -8.09 10.78
C LEU A 148 -10.23 -7.59 10.77
N PRO A 149 -11.21 -8.51 10.61
CA PRO A 149 -12.59 -8.20 10.91
C PRO A 149 -12.75 -7.68 12.35
N ASP A 150 -13.69 -6.79 12.59
CA ASP A 150 -13.94 -6.26 13.93
C ASP A 150 -14.30 -7.40 14.88
N GLY A 151 -13.59 -7.48 16.01
CA GLY A 151 -13.71 -8.60 16.96
C GLY A 151 -13.09 -9.91 16.49
N GLY A 152 -12.36 -9.90 15.39
CA GLY A 152 -11.60 -11.06 14.89
C GLY A 152 -10.48 -11.44 15.86
N ASP A 153 -10.32 -12.75 16.09
CA ASP A 153 -9.24 -13.30 16.90
C ASP A 153 -8.03 -13.59 16.02
N ALA A 154 -7.04 -12.72 16.13
CA ALA A 154 -5.79 -12.82 15.38
C ALA A 154 -4.92 -14.04 15.79
N GLU A 155 -5.19 -14.69 16.92
CA GLU A 155 -4.48 -15.90 17.35
C GLU A 155 -4.84 -17.12 16.50
N ASN A 156 -6.03 -17.10 15.88
CA ASN A 156 -6.55 -18.20 15.07
C ASN A 156 -6.29 -18.04 13.54
N ILE A 157 -5.57 -17.01 13.12
CA ILE A 157 -5.22 -16.81 11.71
C ILE A 157 -3.89 -17.46 11.40
N GLU A 158 -3.86 -18.36 10.42
CA GLU A 158 -2.63 -18.94 9.87
C GLU A 158 -1.86 -17.82 9.16
N ARG A 159 -0.68 -17.49 9.70
CA ARG A 159 0.29 -16.59 9.06
C ARG A 159 1.38 -17.44 8.39
N ALA A 160 2.00 -16.91 7.34
CA ALA A 160 3.11 -17.57 6.71
C ALA A 160 4.26 -17.81 7.72
N GLU A 161 5.00 -18.92 7.58
CA GLU A 161 6.05 -19.33 8.53
C GLU A 161 7.20 -18.31 8.63
N ASN A 162 7.41 -17.50 7.60
CA ASN A 162 8.44 -16.46 7.52
C ASN A 162 7.99 -15.09 8.05
N GLU A 163 6.74 -14.95 8.47
CA GLU A 163 6.26 -13.69 9.06
C GLU A 163 6.69 -13.54 10.52
N VAL A 164 7.21 -12.35 10.82
CA VAL A 164 7.55 -11.98 12.21
C VAL A 164 6.27 -11.67 12.96
N LYS A 165 5.81 -12.61 13.80
CA LYS A 165 4.67 -12.38 14.68
C LYS A 165 5.03 -11.33 15.72
N GLN A 166 4.33 -10.21 15.72
CA GLN A 166 4.40 -9.28 16.84
C GLN A 166 3.56 -9.82 18.01
N VAL A 167 4.14 -9.78 19.20
CA VAL A 167 3.46 -10.27 20.42
C VAL A 167 2.17 -9.47 20.64
N GLY A 168 1.04 -10.17 20.77
CA GLY A 168 -0.26 -9.57 21.05
C GLY A 168 -0.94 -8.91 19.84
N ASN A 169 -0.52 -9.24 18.58
CA ASN A 169 -1.13 -8.71 17.34
C ASN A 169 -1.27 -7.17 17.31
N LEU A 170 -0.27 -6.48 17.84
CA LEU A 170 -0.22 -5.02 17.91
C LEU A 170 -0.21 -4.34 16.53
N ASP A 171 0.06 -5.09 15.47
CA ASP A 171 0.09 -4.65 14.06
C ASP A 171 -1.25 -4.81 13.33
N ALA A 172 -2.26 -5.44 13.97
CA ALA A 172 -3.57 -5.63 13.38
C ALA A 172 -4.34 -4.31 13.24
N ILE A 173 -4.95 -4.12 12.07
CA ILE A 173 -5.80 -2.97 11.76
C ILE A 173 -7.25 -3.43 11.62
N PRO A 174 -8.19 -2.85 12.38
CA PRO A 174 -9.62 -3.16 12.21
C PRO A 174 -10.10 -2.85 10.80
N ALA A 175 -10.80 -3.79 10.15
CA ALA A 175 -11.33 -3.61 8.80
C ALA A 175 -12.35 -2.46 8.71
N SER A 176 -13.00 -2.10 9.82
CA SER A 176 -13.90 -0.94 9.90
C SER A 176 -13.23 0.38 9.57
N LEU A 177 -11.90 0.51 9.71
CA LEU A 177 -11.18 1.74 9.35
C LEU A 177 -11.18 2.02 7.84
N ILE A 178 -11.46 1.01 7.02
CA ILE A 178 -11.50 1.15 5.56
C ILE A 178 -12.92 0.98 4.98
N ALA A 179 -13.95 1.02 5.83
CA ALA A 179 -15.34 0.78 5.43
C ALA A 179 -15.90 1.82 4.44
N ASP A 180 -15.29 3.01 4.39
CA ASP A 180 -15.69 4.07 3.47
C ASP A 180 -15.11 3.90 2.04
N PHE A 181 -14.24 2.92 1.82
CA PHE A 181 -13.77 2.54 0.49
C PHE A 181 -14.74 1.55 -0.16
N ASP A 182 -14.95 1.69 -1.47
CA ASP A 182 -15.77 0.77 -2.27
C ASP A 182 -15.09 -0.60 -2.47
N TYR A 183 -13.76 -0.61 -2.47
CA TYR A 183 -12.96 -1.83 -2.60
C TYR A 183 -11.59 -1.69 -1.91
N GLY A 184 -11.12 -2.79 -1.30
CA GLY A 184 -9.79 -2.90 -0.73
C GLY A 184 -8.97 -3.99 -1.45
N ALA A 185 -7.92 -3.60 -2.16
CA ALA A 185 -6.88 -4.51 -2.66
C ALA A 185 -5.83 -4.66 -1.56
N LEU A 186 -5.99 -5.70 -0.74
CA LEU A 186 -5.21 -5.91 0.47
C LEU A 186 -4.23 -7.05 0.27
N GLY A 187 -2.94 -6.77 0.46
CA GLY A 187 -1.87 -7.75 0.59
C GLY A 187 -1.52 -8.01 2.05
N HIS A 188 -0.71 -9.03 2.32
CA HIS A 188 -0.20 -9.47 3.61
C HIS A 188 -0.92 -10.65 4.23
#